data_0d60a8669bcf9d5f8bebc86b4998b6aa
#
_entry.id   0d60a8669bcf9d5f8bebc86b4998b6aa
#
_cell.length_a   1.000
_cell.length_b   1.000
_cell.length_c   1.000
_cell.angle_alpha   90.00
_cell.angle_beta   90.00
_cell.angle_gamma   90.00
#
_symmetry.space_group_name_H-M   'P 1'
#
loop_
_entity.id
_entity.type
_entity.pdbx_description
1 polymer ?
#
loop_
_entity_poly.entity_id
_entity_poly.type
_entity_poly.pdbx_seq_one_letter_code
_entity_poly.pdbx_strand_id
1 'polypeptide(L)'
;MLPQRHEGADGQGKAHMKSMFSYDVMESFRITNQWLGASAKALYSYPAFGLSANPMVAMTAAWGEVTERSFARMVLKPDWNISHVVGEDGRDHLVSIETTVKKAFGDLIHFNVLGRAEKERKVLLVAPMSGHYATLLRSTVVSLLPDCEVYITDWHNARDIAVSEGKFDVEDYTLYIVDFLRKLGPDTHVIAVCQPAPLALAATAYLAAEDPDAQPNSLTLIGGPIDPGAAPTEVTDFGRSVTMGQLEQHVIQRVGFKYRGAGRLVYPGLQQLASFIAMNSETHAKAFADQVVAVAKGEASDADRHNKFYDEYLAVMDMTAEFYLSTVERIFKEREIARNVFEVDGKRVDIGKITDVAVKTVEGANDDISAPGQCVAALEMLTGLPDDMKASHLEPGAGHYGIFAGRSWRNNIRPLVLEFIDANCRHGKRRPTAVKQAS
;
A
#
# COMPACT_ATOMS: atom_id res chain seq x y z
N MET A 1 -47.69 -24.20 -39.21
CA MET A 1 -47.65 -24.23 -37.72
C MET A 1 -46.51 -25.14 -37.31
N LEU A 2 -45.37 -24.59 -37.01
CA LEU A 2 -44.22 -25.29 -36.45
C LEU A 2 -43.86 -24.54 -35.14
N PRO A 3 -43.58 -25.22 -34.03
CA PRO A 3 -43.35 -24.56 -32.75
C PRO A 3 -41.95 -23.94 -32.69
N GLN A 4 -41.89 -22.72 -32.24
CA GLN A 4 -40.67 -22.03 -31.85
C GLN A 4 -40.03 -22.76 -30.70
N ARG A 5 -38.76 -23.15 -30.85
CA ARG A 5 -37.91 -23.59 -29.75
C ARG A 5 -37.47 -22.37 -28.95
N HIS A 6 -37.87 -22.31 -27.69
CA HIS A 6 -37.23 -21.49 -26.70
C HIS A 6 -35.82 -22.02 -26.49
N GLU A 7 -34.80 -21.28 -26.95
CA GLU A 7 -33.44 -21.46 -26.49
C GLU A 7 -33.37 -20.90 -25.06
N GLY A 8 -33.29 -21.82 -24.13
CA GLY A 8 -33.09 -21.53 -22.71
C GLY A 8 -31.70 -20.96 -22.50
N ALA A 9 -31.66 -19.94 -21.66
CA ALA A 9 -30.46 -19.32 -21.15
C ALA A 9 -29.62 -20.30 -20.32
N ASP A 10 -28.63 -20.94 -20.94
CA ASP A 10 -27.52 -21.64 -20.30
C ASP A 10 -26.26 -20.79 -20.38
N GLY A 11 -26.30 -19.63 -19.73
CA GLY A 11 -25.18 -18.72 -19.53
C GLY A 11 -24.60 -18.80 -18.13
N GLN A 12 -24.65 -19.94 -17.46
CA GLN A 12 -23.79 -20.14 -16.27
C GLN A 12 -22.40 -20.53 -16.79
N GLY A 13 -21.53 -19.49 -16.86
CA GLY A 13 -20.13 -19.64 -17.19
C GLY A 13 -19.52 -20.75 -16.33
N LYS A 14 -19.00 -21.78 -16.99
CA LYS A 14 -18.07 -22.72 -16.38
C LYS A 14 -16.94 -21.88 -15.79
N ALA A 15 -16.98 -21.63 -14.49
CA ALA A 15 -15.83 -21.13 -13.75
C ALA A 15 -14.69 -22.11 -14.07
N HIS A 16 -13.79 -21.71 -14.97
CA HIS A 16 -12.60 -22.49 -15.27
C HIS A 16 -11.88 -22.70 -13.96
N MET A 17 -11.88 -23.95 -13.47
CA MET A 17 -11.23 -24.32 -12.23
C MET A 17 -9.73 -24.04 -12.41
N LYS A 18 -9.28 -22.87 -11.96
CA LYS A 18 -7.89 -22.45 -12.08
C LYS A 18 -7.00 -23.46 -11.39
N SER A 19 -6.03 -23.96 -12.13
CA SER A 19 -5.06 -24.92 -11.63
C SER A 19 -4.11 -24.25 -10.64
N MET A 20 -3.79 -24.94 -9.55
CA MET A 20 -2.69 -24.54 -8.64
C MET A 20 -1.32 -24.65 -9.32
N PHE A 21 -1.25 -25.42 -10.41
CA PHE A 21 -0.02 -25.71 -11.12
C PHE A 21 0.67 -24.44 -11.66
N SER A 22 -0.07 -23.46 -12.18
CA SER A 22 0.51 -22.21 -12.69
C SER A 22 1.19 -21.40 -11.60
N TYR A 23 0.60 -21.35 -10.40
CA TYR A 23 1.18 -20.70 -9.23
C TYR A 23 2.47 -21.41 -8.79
N ASP A 24 2.43 -22.73 -8.69
CA ASP A 24 3.58 -23.53 -8.29
C ASP A 24 4.72 -23.47 -9.32
N VAL A 25 4.43 -23.34 -10.62
CA VAL A 25 5.43 -23.12 -11.68
C VAL A 25 6.13 -21.78 -11.51
N MET A 26 5.37 -20.70 -11.26
CA MET A 26 5.94 -19.37 -11.02
C MET A 26 6.84 -19.35 -9.78
N GLU A 27 6.41 -19.96 -8.68
CA GLU A 27 7.22 -20.12 -7.48
C GLU A 27 8.46 -21.00 -7.71
N SER A 28 8.34 -22.05 -8.49
CA SER A 28 9.48 -22.91 -8.86
C SER A 28 10.51 -22.14 -9.68
N PHE A 29 10.07 -21.29 -10.60
CA PHE A 29 10.96 -20.39 -11.36
C PHE A 29 11.74 -19.45 -10.41
N ARG A 30 11.05 -18.81 -9.47
CA ARG A 30 11.69 -17.95 -8.47
C ARG A 30 12.74 -18.70 -7.64
N ILE A 31 12.36 -19.86 -7.09
CA ILE A 31 13.24 -20.69 -6.26
C ILE A 31 14.46 -21.17 -7.06
N THR A 32 14.25 -21.57 -8.31
CA THR A 32 15.35 -22.03 -9.19
C THR A 32 16.36 -20.91 -9.44
N ASN A 33 15.90 -19.69 -9.73
CA ASN A 33 16.80 -18.55 -9.95
C ASN A 33 17.52 -18.15 -8.65
N GLN A 34 16.87 -18.19 -7.52
CA GLN A 34 17.49 -17.97 -6.21
C GLN A 34 18.62 -19.00 -5.97
N TRP A 35 18.33 -20.28 -6.22
CA TRP A 35 19.30 -21.36 -6.06
C TRP A 35 20.48 -21.24 -7.05
N LEU A 36 20.23 -20.90 -8.30
CA LEU A 36 21.27 -20.65 -9.29
C LEU A 36 22.19 -19.50 -8.87
N GLY A 37 21.63 -18.40 -8.38
CA GLY A 37 22.38 -17.29 -7.82
C GLY A 37 23.26 -17.69 -6.65
N ALA A 38 22.68 -18.39 -5.66
CA ALA A 38 23.39 -18.90 -4.49
C ALA A 38 24.54 -19.84 -4.88
N SER A 39 24.30 -20.72 -5.85
CA SER A 39 25.32 -21.67 -6.36
C SER A 39 26.46 -20.96 -7.07
N ALA A 40 26.15 -19.98 -7.92
CA ALA A 40 27.16 -19.17 -8.60
C ALA A 40 28.00 -18.39 -7.59
N LYS A 41 27.35 -17.69 -6.63
CA LYS A 41 28.04 -17.00 -5.55
C LYS A 41 28.97 -17.93 -4.79
N ALA A 42 28.49 -19.07 -4.31
CA ALA A 42 29.27 -20.02 -3.54
C ALA A 42 30.47 -20.57 -4.32
N LEU A 43 30.25 -20.98 -5.59
CA LEU A 43 31.29 -21.55 -6.43
C LEU A 43 32.42 -20.55 -6.73
N TYR A 44 32.06 -19.33 -7.16
CA TYR A 44 33.04 -18.34 -7.63
C TYR A 44 33.61 -17.48 -6.50
N SER A 45 33.03 -17.47 -5.28
CA SER A 45 33.62 -16.83 -4.09
C SER A 45 34.56 -17.74 -3.31
N TYR A 46 34.70 -19.02 -3.69
CA TYR A 46 35.50 -19.97 -2.93
C TYR A 46 37.02 -19.78 -3.14
N PRO A 47 37.79 -19.52 -2.07
CA PRO A 47 39.21 -19.12 -2.20
C PRO A 47 40.13 -20.15 -2.85
N ALA A 48 39.78 -21.45 -2.77
CA ALA A 48 40.59 -22.53 -3.30
C ALA A 48 40.75 -22.52 -4.83
N PHE A 49 39.89 -21.79 -5.56
CA PHE A 49 40.02 -21.70 -7.00
C PHE A 49 41.10 -20.68 -7.48
N GLY A 50 41.74 -19.92 -6.57
CA GLY A 50 42.77 -18.97 -6.89
C GLY A 50 42.38 -17.87 -7.92
N LEU A 51 41.07 -17.78 -8.17
CA LEU A 51 40.48 -16.99 -9.25
C LEU A 51 40.04 -15.61 -8.81
N SER A 52 40.17 -15.28 -7.51
CA SER A 52 39.71 -14.01 -6.93
C SER A 52 40.33 -12.74 -7.58
N ALA A 53 41.47 -12.88 -8.23
CA ALA A 53 42.06 -11.79 -8.98
C ALA A 53 41.55 -11.66 -10.44
N ASN A 54 40.72 -12.59 -10.91
CA ASN A 54 40.17 -12.55 -12.26
C ASN A 54 38.87 -11.72 -12.28
N PRO A 55 38.78 -10.60 -13.00
CA PRO A 55 37.57 -9.77 -13.06
C PRO A 55 36.29 -10.53 -13.50
N MET A 56 36.41 -11.51 -14.39
CA MET A 56 35.28 -12.32 -14.84
C MET A 56 34.72 -13.18 -13.70
N VAL A 57 35.58 -13.71 -12.84
CA VAL A 57 35.17 -14.50 -11.67
C VAL A 57 34.48 -13.61 -10.65
N ALA A 58 35.06 -12.44 -10.36
CA ALA A 58 34.43 -11.46 -9.46
C ALA A 58 33.05 -11.03 -9.96
N MET A 59 32.91 -10.76 -11.27
CA MET A 59 31.62 -10.41 -11.88
C MET A 59 30.60 -11.54 -11.78
N THR A 60 31.01 -12.82 -11.96
CA THR A 60 30.11 -13.96 -11.87
C THR A 60 29.65 -14.19 -10.43
N ALA A 61 30.55 -14.05 -9.45
CA ALA A 61 30.20 -14.12 -8.03
C ALA A 61 29.22 -13.01 -7.65
N ALA A 62 29.48 -11.78 -8.07
CA ALA A 62 28.62 -10.63 -7.83
C ALA A 62 27.25 -10.78 -8.49
N TRP A 63 27.19 -11.28 -9.73
CA TRP A 63 25.93 -11.62 -10.39
C TRP A 63 25.15 -12.66 -9.58
N GLY A 64 25.84 -13.69 -9.09
CA GLY A 64 25.24 -14.72 -8.23
C GLY A 64 24.67 -14.12 -6.94
N GLU A 65 25.39 -13.22 -6.28
CA GLU A 65 24.94 -12.54 -5.08
C GLU A 65 23.71 -11.67 -5.31
N VAL A 66 23.73 -10.82 -6.34
CA VAL A 66 22.61 -9.94 -6.70
C VAL A 66 21.40 -10.76 -7.08
N THR A 67 21.56 -11.84 -7.84
CA THR A 67 20.47 -12.74 -8.24
C THR A 67 19.85 -13.47 -7.03
N GLU A 68 20.69 -14.11 -6.21
CA GLU A 68 20.22 -14.77 -4.98
C GLU A 68 19.39 -13.81 -4.11
N ARG A 69 19.97 -12.63 -3.82
CA ARG A 69 19.32 -11.63 -2.97
C ARG A 69 17.99 -11.16 -3.56
N SER A 70 17.96 -10.85 -4.84
CA SER A 70 16.75 -10.36 -5.52
C SER A 70 15.61 -11.37 -5.43
N PHE A 71 15.84 -12.63 -5.80
CA PHE A 71 14.81 -13.66 -5.77
C PHE A 71 14.44 -14.11 -4.34
N ALA A 72 15.33 -13.98 -3.37
CA ALA A 72 15.03 -14.23 -1.96
C ALA A 72 14.08 -13.13 -1.41
N ARG A 73 14.32 -11.86 -1.76
CA ARG A 73 13.52 -10.73 -1.28
C ARG A 73 12.07 -10.72 -1.79
N MET A 74 11.83 -11.24 -3.00
CA MET A 74 10.50 -11.23 -3.64
C MET A 74 9.37 -11.87 -2.83
N VAL A 75 9.67 -12.63 -1.78
CA VAL A 75 8.64 -13.33 -0.97
C VAL A 75 8.78 -13.12 0.54
N LEU A 76 9.79 -12.39 0.95
CA LEU A 76 10.06 -12.15 2.36
C LEU A 76 9.56 -10.77 2.75
N LYS A 77 8.67 -10.73 3.74
CA LYS A 77 8.30 -9.46 4.38
C LYS A 77 9.54 -8.88 5.04
N PRO A 78 9.94 -7.63 4.69
CA PRO A 78 11.03 -6.97 5.37
C PRO A 78 10.69 -6.70 6.84
N ASP A 79 11.70 -6.76 7.72
CA ASP A 79 11.55 -6.31 9.09
C ASP A 79 11.47 -4.78 9.15
N TRP A 80 10.76 -4.26 10.13
CA TRP A 80 10.68 -2.82 10.34
C TRP A 80 12.05 -2.18 10.62
N ASN A 81 12.94 -2.87 11.31
CA ASN A 81 14.28 -2.41 11.67
C ASN A 81 14.30 -0.99 12.28
N ILE A 82 13.26 -0.66 13.06
CA ILE A 82 13.13 0.59 13.80
C ILE A 82 13.33 0.25 15.28
N SER A 83 14.56 0.40 15.76
CA SER A 83 14.92 0.11 17.15
C SER A 83 15.08 1.37 18.00
N HIS A 84 15.38 2.50 17.34
CA HIS A 84 15.64 3.77 18.01
C HIS A 84 15.11 4.94 17.20
N VAL A 85 14.82 6.04 17.88
CA VAL A 85 14.50 7.34 17.29
C VAL A 85 15.06 8.47 18.15
N VAL A 86 15.61 9.50 17.51
CA VAL A 86 16.00 10.74 18.19
C VAL A 86 14.75 11.58 18.39
N GLY A 87 14.39 11.83 19.66
CA GLY A 87 13.24 12.64 20.01
C GLY A 87 13.49 14.16 19.85
N GLU A 88 12.46 14.96 20.04
CA GLU A 88 12.56 16.44 20.05
C GLU A 88 13.49 16.97 21.15
N ASP A 89 13.67 16.20 22.22
CA ASP A 89 14.62 16.49 23.31
C ASP A 89 16.08 16.22 22.93
N GLY A 90 16.34 15.79 21.69
CA GLY A 90 17.67 15.44 21.17
C GLY A 90 18.24 14.13 21.74
N ARG A 91 17.45 13.36 22.51
CA ARG A 91 17.87 12.08 23.08
C ARG A 91 17.48 10.92 22.16
N ASP A 92 18.26 9.87 22.24
CA ASP A 92 17.97 8.61 21.57
C ASP A 92 17.03 7.75 22.45
N HIS A 93 15.88 7.38 21.89
CA HIS A 93 14.85 6.59 22.55
C HIS A 93 14.71 5.25 21.87
N LEU A 94 14.56 4.19 22.66
CA LEU A 94 14.22 2.86 22.16
C LEU A 94 12.79 2.84 21.60
N VAL A 95 12.58 2.10 20.53
CA VAL A 95 11.25 1.88 19.93
C VAL A 95 10.86 0.41 20.08
N SER A 96 9.72 0.16 20.72
CA SER A 96 9.05 -1.14 20.78
C SER A 96 7.97 -1.20 19.70
N ILE A 97 7.89 -2.31 18.97
CA ILE A 97 6.88 -2.52 17.92
C ILE A 97 5.84 -3.49 18.47
N GLU A 98 4.61 -3.04 18.58
CA GLU A 98 3.53 -3.74 19.26
C GLU A 98 2.33 -3.94 18.33
N THR A 99 1.74 -5.13 18.33
CA THR A 99 0.47 -5.35 17.60
C THR A 99 -0.69 -4.97 18.51
N THR A 100 -1.34 -3.84 18.20
CA THR A 100 -2.48 -3.31 18.97
C THR A 100 -3.78 -4.06 18.66
N VAL A 101 -4.00 -4.40 17.39
CA VAL A 101 -5.17 -5.19 16.94
C VAL A 101 -4.69 -6.25 15.97
N LYS A 102 -5.16 -7.49 16.14
CA LYS A 102 -4.90 -8.62 15.22
C LYS A 102 -6.17 -8.96 14.47
N LYS A 103 -6.09 -9.02 13.14
CA LYS A 103 -7.16 -9.47 12.26
C LYS A 103 -6.61 -10.43 11.20
N ALA A 104 -7.47 -11.16 10.50
CA ALA A 104 -7.05 -12.20 9.55
C ALA A 104 -6.22 -11.65 8.38
N PHE A 105 -6.59 -10.48 7.85
CA PHE A 105 -5.99 -9.91 6.63
C PHE A 105 -5.02 -8.75 6.90
N GLY A 106 -4.91 -8.28 8.13
CA GLY A 106 -3.98 -7.20 8.50
C GLY A 106 -4.10 -6.81 9.95
N ASP A 107 -3.00 -6.38 10.51
CA ASP A 107 -2.87 -5.96 11.90
C ASP A 107 -2.80 -4.42 12.00
N LEU A 108 -3.07 -3.90 13.19
CA LEU A 108 -2.73 -2.53 13.58
C LEU A 108 -1.46 -2.57 14.42
N ILE A 109 -0.39 -2.01 13.91
CA ILE A 109 0.92 -1.95 14.57
C ILE A 109 1.12 -0.58 15.20
N HIS A 110 1.62 -0.56 16.42
CA HIS A 110 2.03 0.63 17.16
C HIS A 110 3.55 0.67 17.32
N PHE A 111 4.15 1.83 17.08
CA PHE A 111 5.56 2.10 17.34
C PHE A 111 5.68 2.88 18.64
N ASN A 112 5.82 2.18 19.74
CA ASN A 112 5.89 2.74 21.08
C ASN A 112 7.32 3.25 21.37
N VAL A 113 7.47 4.55 21.56
CA VAL A 113 8.76 5.19 21.88
C VAL A 113 8.95 5.19 23.40
N LEU A 114 9.82 4.32 23.89
CA LEU A 114 10.00 4.08 25.32
C LEU A 114 10.66 5.25 26.04
N GLY A 115 10.18 5.54 27.26
CA GLY A 115 10.71 6.61 28.09
C GLY A 115 10.32 8.03 27.68
N ARG A 116 9.44 8.15 26.68
CA ARG A 116 8.82 9.41 26.25
C ARG A 116 7.37 9.47 26.74
N ALA A 117 6.89 10.66 27.07
CA ALA A 117 5.45 10.86 27.29
C ALA A 117 4.67 10.60 25.97
N GLU A 118 3.47 10.04 26.08
CA GLU A 118 2.58 9.85 24.91
C GLU A 118 2.39 11.20 24.20
N LYS A 119 2.47 11.16 22.87
CA LYS A 119 2.29 12.36 22.06
C LYS A 119 0.81 12.62 21.82
N GLU A 120 0.45 13.90 21.86
CA GLU A 120 -0.93 14.33 21.55
C GLU A 120 -1.33 14.06 20.10
N ARG A 121 -0.33 14.09 19.18
CA ARG A 121 -0.54 13.76 17.75
C ARG A 121 -0.58 12.25 17.53
N LYS A 122 -1.73 11.64 17.69
CA LYS A 122 -1.94 10.24 17.37
C LYS A 122 -2.23 10.08 15.88
N VAL A 123 -1.37 9.38 15.16
CA VAL A 123 -1.46 9.21 13.70
C VAL A 123 -1.72 7.75 13.34
N LEU A 124 -2.78 7.50 12.58
CA LEU A 124 -3.00 6.25 11.84
C LEU A 124 -2.49 6.42 10.41
N LEU A 125 -1.38 5.77 10.10
CA LEU A 125 -0.85 5.67 8.74
C LEU A 125 -1.51 4.47 8.05
N VAL A 126 -2.30 4.72 7.00
CA VAL A 126 -2.94 3.66 6.22
C VAL A 126 -2.04 3.30 5.05
N ALA A 127 -1.40 2.14 5.15
CA ALA A 127 -0.46 1.65 4.15
C ALA A 127 -1.20 1.09 2.92
N PRO A 128 -0.67 1.25 1.71
CA PRO A 128 -1.23 0.65 0.51
C PRO A 128 -1.15 -0.89 0.57
N MET A 129 -2.14 -1.55 -0.03
CA MET A 129 -2.12 -2.97 -0.36
C MET A 129 -2.10 -3.13 -1.89
N SER A 130 -1.06 -2.60 -2.50
CA SER A 130 -0.81 -2.59 -3.94
C SER A 130 0.35 -3.52 -4.34
N GLY A 131 0.52 -4.61 -3.61
CA GLY A 131 1.56 -5.61 -3.83
C GLY A 131 2.75 -5.51 -2.87
N HIS A 132 3.09 -4.34 -2.35
CA HIS A 132 4.18 -4.17 -1.38
C HIS A 132 3.68 -4.30 0.06
N TYR A 133 4.59 -4.68 0.96
CA TYR A 133 4.33 -4.66 2.40
C TYR A 133 4.31 -3.23 2.96
N ALA A 134 3.67 -3.05 4.11
CA ALA A 134 3.60 -1.76 4.80
C ALA A 134 4.98 -1.18 5.15
N THR A 135 6.02 -2.00 5.20
CA THR A 135 7.42 -1.57 5.40
C THR A 135 7.94 -0.64 4.31
N LEU A 136 7.29 -0.55 3.15
CA LEU A 136 7.54 0.49 2.14
C LEU A 136 7.44 1.90 2.74
N LEU A 137 6.59 2.08 3.76
CA LEU A 137 6.41 3.34 4.50
C LEU A 137 7.35 3.48 5.71
N ARG A 138 8.37 2.61 5.88
CA ARG A 138 9.32 2.68 7.00
C ARG A 138 9.92 4.07 7.19
N SER A 139 10.37 4.70 6.10
CA SER A 139 10.97 6.04 6.17
C SER A 139 9.96 7.12 6.60
N THR A 140 8.70 6.94 6.23
CA THR A 140 7.59 7.81 6.65
C THR A 140 7.33 7.65 8.15
N VAL A 141 7.23 6.40 8.62
CA VAL A 141 7.10 6.08 10.06
C VAL A 141 8.24 6.72 10.85
N VAL A 142 9.51 6.42 10.50
CA VAL A 142 10.68 6.96 11.20
C VAL A 142 10.66 8.48 11.25
N SER A 143 10.22 9.13 10.18
CA SER A 143 10.15 10.59 10.13
C SER A 143 9.05 11.19 11.01
N LEU A 144 7.98 10.47 11.30
CA LEU A 144 6.85 10.91 12.13
C LEU A 144 7.08 10.63 13.62
N LEU A 145 7.83 9.58 13.96
CA LEU A 145 8.05 9.14 15.35
C LEU A 145 8.55 10.22 16.32
N PRO A 146 9.42 11.18 15.93
CA PRO A 146 9.83 12.25 16.86
C PRO A 146 8.65 13.07 17.37
N ASP A 147 7.62 13.30 16.55
CA ASP A 147 6.54 14.24 16.82
C ASP A 147 5.19 13.58 17.12
N CYS A 148 5.03 12.30 16.74
CA CYS A 148 3.73 11.63 16.73
C CYS A 148 3.75 10.31 17.49
N GLU A 149 2.59 9.89 17.96
CA GLU A 149 2.25 8.53 18.33
C GLU A 149 1.79 7.80 17.06
N VAL A 150 2.61 6.88 16.53
CA VAL A 150 2.42 6.34 15.18
C VAL A 150 1.86 4.93 15.22
N TYR A 151 0.72 4.76 14.56
CA TYR A 151 0.10 3.49 14.25
C TYR A 151 0.09 3.27 12.74
N ILE A 152 0.19 2.02 12.28
CA ILE A 152 0.14 1.68 10.86
C ILE A 152 -0.67 0.42 10.61
N THR A 153 -1.39 0.38 9.50
CA THR A 153 -2.02 -0.85 9.00
C THR A 153 -0.94 -1.74 8.39
N ASP A 154 -0.85 -2.99 8.84
CA ASP A 154 0.13 -3.96 8.37
C ASP A 154 -0.56 -5.16 7.74
N TRP A 155 -0.71 -5.12 6.42
CA TRP A 155 -1.47 -6.10 5.64
C TRP A 155 -0.71 -7.43 5.51
N HIS A 156 -1.46 -8.53 5.54
CA HIS A 156 -0.93 -9.88 5.46
C HIS A 156 -0.92 -10.40 4.02
N ASN A 157 0.07 -11.22 3.72
CA ASN A 157 0.15 -11.89 2.43
C ASN A 157 -1.01 -12.91 2.28
N ALA A 158 -1.86 -12.72 1.27
CA ALA A 158 -3.06 -13.53 1.09
C ALA A 158 -2.78 -15.03 0.92
N ARG A 159 -1.60 -15.40 0.39
CA ARG A 159 -1.20 -16.82 0.27
C ARG A 159 -1.04 -17.53 1.62
N ASP A 160 -0.82 -16.77 2.70
CA ASP A 160 -0.60 -17.30 4.04
C ASP A 160 -1.88 -17.29 4.90
N ILE A 161 -3.02 -16.84 4.33
CA ILE A 161 -4.32 -16.72 5.01
C ILE A 161 -5.22 -17.88 4.59
N ALA A 162 -5.66 -18.70 5.54
CA ALA A 162 -6.51 -19.85 5.26
C ALA A 162 -7.81 -19.42 4.53
N VAL A 163 -8.30 -20.27 3.62
CA VAL A 163 -9.55 -20.00 2.88
C VAL A 163 -10.75 -19.86 3.82
N SER A 164 -10.73 -20.55 4.97
CA SER A 164 -11.77 -20.46 6.01
C SER A 164 -11.93 -19.07 6.65
N GLU A 165 -10.94 -18.18 6.52
CA GLU A 165 -11.04 -16.78 7.00
C GLU A 165 -11.98 -15.92 6.11
N GLY A 166 -12.52 -16.49 5.03
CA GLY A 166 -13.44 -15.81 4.13
C GLY A 166 -12.77 -14.98 3.04
N LYS A 167 -13.56 -14.10 2.42
CA LYS A 167 -13.12 -13.14 1.41
C LYS A 167 -12.51 -11.88 2.05
N PHE A 168 -11.84 -11.09 1.23
CA PHE A 168 -11.40 -9.74 1.59
C PHE A 168 -11.36 -8.87 0.32
N ASP A 169 -12.19 -7.83 0.29
CA ASP A 169 -12.33 -6.91 -0.83
C ASP A 169 -12.17 -5.43 -0.37
N VAL A 170 -12.48 -4.46 -1.24
CA VAL A 170 -12.37 -3.02 -0.91
C VAL A 170 -13.33 -2.58 0.20
N GLU A 171 -14.45 -3.26 0.35
CA GLU A 171 -15.41 -3.01 1.42
C GLU A 171 -14.88 -3.50 2.76
N ASP A 172 -14.34 -4.73 2.79
CA ASP A 172 -13.69 -5.29 3.98
C ASP A 172 -12.49 -4.43 4.40
N TYR A 173 -11.69 -3.95 3.44
CA TYR A 173 -10.58 -3.03 3.70
C TYR A 173 -11.06 -1.73 4.36
N THR A 174 -12.15 -1.15 3.85
CA THR A 174 -12.76 0.06 4.41
C THR A 174 -13.24 -0.18 5.85
N LEU A 175 -13.88 -1.32 6.11
CA LEU A 175 -14.32 -1.72 7.46
C LEU A 175 -13.15 -1.97 8.42
N TYR A 176 -11.99 -2.45 7.93
CA TYR A 176 -10.79 -2.56 8.76
C TYR A 176 -10.30 -1.17 9.23
N ILE A 177 -10.31 -0.16 8.34
CA ILE A 177 -9.98 1.22 8.73
C ILE A 177 -10.97 1.73 9.78
N VAL A 178 -12.28 1.49 9.59
CA VAL A 178 -13.33 1.86 10.56
C VAL A 178 -13.06 1.24 11.92
N ASP A 179 -12.76 -0.06 11.97
CA ASP A 179 -12.49 -0.76 13.23
C ASP A 179 -11.22 -0.26 13.92
N PHE A 180 -10.18 0.04 13.15
CA PHE A 180 -8.95 0.62 13.70
C PHE A 180 -9.19 2.03 14.25
N LEU A 181 -9.98 2.86 13.59
CA LEU A 181 -10.36 4.19 14.09
C LEU A 181 -11.21 4.09 15.35
N ARG A 182 -12.18 3.19 15.43
CA ARG A 182 -12.94 2.90 16.66
C ARG A 182 -12.04 2.50 17.82
N LYS A 183 -11.00 1.68 17.53
CA LYS A 183 -10.03 1.25 18.55
C LYS A 183 -9.14 2.39 19.02
N LEU A 184 -8.69 3.27 18.11
CA LEU A 184 -7.79 4.38 18.43
C LEU A 184 -8.51 5.57 19.07
N GLY A 185 -9.79 5.76 18.75
CA GLY A 185 -10.62 6.86 19.28
C GLY A 185 -10.50 8.17 18.46
N PRO A 186 -11.30 9.17 18.85
CA PRO A 186 -11.54 10.36 18.03
C PRO A 186 -10.37 11.33 17.92
N ASP A 187 -9.36 11.23 18.81
CA ASP A 187 -8.17 12.10 18.77
C ASP A 187 -7.13 11.63 17.74
N THR A 188 -7.54 10.77 16.83
CA THR A 188 -6.68 10.20 15.79
C THR A 188 -6.68 11.07 14.54
N HIS A 189 -5.50 11.24 13.94
CA HIS A 189 -5.31 11.82 12.62
C HIS A 189 -4.97 10.71 11.63
N VAL A 190 -5.59 10.70 10.46
CA VAL A 190 -5.35 9.68 9.42
C VAL A 190 -4.44 10.24 8.34
N ILE A 191 -3.44 9.46 7.95
CA ILE A 191 -2.64 9.70 6.74
C ILE A 191 -2.78 8.46 5.86
N ALA A 192 -3.48 8.58 4.74
CA ALA A 192 -3.66 7.50 3.78
C ALA A 192 -2.79 7.74 2.54
N VAL A 193 -1.91 6.77 2.24
CA VAL A 193 -0.90 6.91 1.18
C VAL A 193 -1.27 6.05 -0.03
N CYS A 194 -1.43 6.67 -1.20
CA CYS A 194 -1.67 6.01 -2.47
C CYS A 194 -3.03 5.29 -2.53
N GLN A 195 -3.07 4.03 -2.92
CA GLN A 195 -4.24 3.19 -3.14
C GLN A 195 -5.32 3.23 -2.05
N PRO A 196 -5.04 3.29 -0.73
CA PRO A 196 -6.09 3.35 0.28
C PRO A 196 -6.77 4.73 0.46
N ALA A 197 -6.30 5.78 -0.20
CA ALA A 197 -6.88 7.12 -0.01
C ALA A 197 -8.41 7.18 -0.27
N PRO A 198 -8.95 6.63 -1.37
CA PRO A 198 -10.40 6.57 -1.57
C PRO A 198 -11.13 5.75 -0.49
N LEU A 199 -10.52 4.65 -0.01
CA LEU A 199 -11.13 3.79 1.01
C LEU A 199 -11.08 4.44 2.40
N ALA A 200 -10.04 5.21 2.71
CA ALA A 200 -9.95 6.00 3.95
C ALA A 200 -10.95 7.17 3.95
N LEU A 201 -11.17 7.79 2.80
CA LEU A 201 -12.22 8.81 2.61
C LEU A 201 -13.61 8.18 2.84
N ALA A 202 -13.87 7.01 2.25
CA ALA A 202 -15.11 6.25 2.46
C ALA A 202 -15.30 5.82 3.91
N ALA A 203 -14.25 5.33 4.58
CA ALA A 203 -14.30 4.96 6.01
C ALA A 203 -14.65 6.17 6.89
N THR A 204 -14.08 7.33 6.58
CA THR A 204 -14.39 8.57 7.30
C THR A 204 -15.85 8.99 7.10
N ALA A 205 -16.37 8.91 5.88
CA ALA A 205 -17.76 9.23 5.58
C ALA A 205 -18.75 8.19 6.20
N TYR A 206 -18.37 6.92 6.21
CA TYR A 206 -19.13 5.87 6.90
C TYR A 206 -19.24 6.17 8.41
N LEU A 207 -18.13 6.53 9.07
CA LEU A 207 -18.13 6.93 10.47
C LEU A 207 -18.94 8.21 10.69
N ALA A 208 -18.90 9.18 9.78
CA ALA A 208 -19.70 10.40 9.88
C ALA A 208 -21.21 10.11 9.94
N ALA A 209 -21.65 9.05 9.27
CA ALA A 209 -23.05 8.65 9.23
C ALA A 209 -23.45 7.69 10.37
N GLU A 210 -22.59 6.73 10.69
CA GLU A 210 -22.96 5.58 11.55
C GLU A 210 -22.39 5.70 12.97
N ASP A 211 -21.24 6.37 13.15
CA ASP A 211 -20.54 6.44 14.43
C ASP A 211 -19.71 7.74 14.52
N PRO A 212 -20.39 8.92 14.61
CA PRO A 212 -19.70 10.21 14.57
C PRO A 212 -18.64 10.41 15.67
N ASP A 213 -18.79 9.71 16.79
CA ASP A 213 -17.83 9.80 17.91
C ASP A 213 -16.49 9.09 17.61
N ALA A 214 -16.46 8.20 16.62
CA ALA A 214 -15.25 7.49 16.20
C ALA A 214 -14.55 8.15 14.99
N GLN A 215 -15.05 9.29 14.50
CA GLN A 215 -14.42 10.03 13.42
C GLN A 215 -13.02 10.53 13.80
N PRO A 216 -12.04 10.53 12.88
CA PRO A 216 -10.75 11.13 13.13
C PRO A 216 -10.84 12.66 13.20
N ASN A 217 -9.82 13.31 13.75
CA ASN A 217 -9.72 14.77 13.76
C ASN A 217 -9.42 15.34 12.38
N SER A 218 -8.53 14.68 11.64
CA SER A 218 -8.19 15.06 10.28
C SER A 218 -7.85 13.85 9.41
N LEU A 219 -7.98 14.03 8.11
CA LEU A 219 -7.64 13.06 7.08
C LEU A 219 -6.70 13.71 6.05
N THR A 220 -5.49 13.17 5.92
CA THR A 220 -4.54 13.54 4.87
C THR A 220 -4.51 12.44 3.82
N LEU A 221 -4.83 12.77 2.57
CA LEU A 221 -4.83 11.89 1.42
C LEU A 221 -3.61 12.19 0.55
N ILE A 222 -2.73 11.22 0.35
CA ILE A 222 -1.46 11.42 -0.37
C ILE A 222 -1.44 10.56 -1.63
N GLY A 223 -1.47 11.21 -2.81
CA GLY A 223 -1.28 10.56 -4.11
C GLY A 223 -2.26 9.42 -4.39
N GLY A 224 -3.52 9.56 -3.98
CA GLY A 224 -4.51 8.52 -4.11
C GLY A 224 -5.51 8.74 -5.26
N PRO A 225 -5.98 7.65 -5.90
CA PRO A 225 -6.91 7.73 -7.02
C PRO A 225 -8.36 7.96 -6.55
N ILE A 226 -8.65 9.12 -5.98
CA ILE A 226 -10.02 9.48 -5.56
C ILE A 226 -10.93 9.58 -6.77
N ASP A 227 -10.47 10.30 -7.80
CA ASP A 227 -11.09 10.29 -9.12
C ASP A 227 -10.06 9.90 -10.20
N PRO A 228 -9.94 8.62 -10.55
CA PRO A 228 -9.07 8.16 -11.63
C PRO A 228 -9.45 8.73 -13.01
N GLY A 229 -10.63 9.36 -13.11
CA GLY A 229 -11.11 10.00 -14.32
C GLY A 229 -10.64 11.44 -14.51
N ALA A 230 -10.13 12.08 -13.47
CA ALA A 230 -9.74 13.50 -13.51
C ALA A 230 -8.47 13.72 -14.34
N ALA A 231 -7.53 12.77 -14.33
CA ALA A 231 -6.32 12.84 -15.14
C ALA A 231 -5.88 11.43 -15.57
N PRO A 232 -5.63 11.17 -16.86
CA PRO A 232 -5.23 9.86 -17.35
C PRO A 232 -3.79 9.54 -16.98
N THR A 233 -3.53 8.26 -16.66
CA THR A 233 -2.20 7.66 -16.49
C THR A 233 -2.22 6.28 -17.15
N GLU A 234 -1.05 5.64 -17.34
CA GLU A 234 -1.02 4.26 -17.85
C GLU A 234 -1.82 3.31 -16.95
N VAL A 235 -1.81 3.52 -15.63
CA VAL A 235 -2.57 2.73 -14.67
C VAL A 235 -4.08 2.90 -14.86
N THR A 236 -4.56 4.14 -15.03
CA THR A 236 -6.00 4.41 -15.22
C THR A 236 -6.49 3.94 -16.58
N ASP A 237 -5.67 4.09 -17.62
CA ASP A 237 -6.01 3.65 -18.99
C ASP A 237 -6.04 2.12 -19.08
N PHE A 238 -5.11 1.42 -18.43
CA PHE A 238 -5.17 -0.03 -18.26
C PHE A 238 -6.45 -0.43 -17.53
N GLY A 239 -6.75 0.18 -16.37
CA GLY A 239 -7.97 -0.11 -15.61
C GLY A 239 -9.25 0.07 -16.42
N ARG A 240 -9.31 1.07 -17.30
CA ARG A 240 -10.47 1.32 -18.19
C ARG A 240 -10.58 0.31 -19.33
N SER A 241 -9.46 -0.05 -19.96
CA SER A 241 -9.43 -0.86 -21.20
C SER A 241 -9.63 -2.35 -20.94
N VAL A 242 -9.10 -2.86 -19.81
CA VAL A 242 -9.16 -4.29 -19.48
C VAL A 242 -10.57 -4.71 -19.05
N THR A 243 -11.03 -5.88 -19.47
CA THR A 243 -12.30 -6.44 -18.98
C THR A 243 -12.07 -7.26 -17.69
N MET A 244 -13.10 -7.33 -16.83
CA MET A 244 -13.01 -8.14 -15.60
C MET A 244 -12.71 -9.62 -15.92
N GLY A 245 -13.34 -10.17 -16.96
CA GLY A 245 -13.06 -11.54 -17.42
C GLY A 245 -11.61 -11.77 -17.88
N GLN A 246 -10.98 -10.78 -18.51
CA GLN A 246 -9.55 -10.85 -18.85
C GLN A 246 -8.67 -10.86 -17.59
N LEU A 247 -8.98 -10.02 -16.60
CA LEU A 247 -8.26 -10.02 -15.34
C LEU A 247 -8.39 -11.35 -14.61
N GLU A 248 -9.61 -11.84 -14.46
CA GLU A 248 -9.85 -13.15 -13.86
C GLU A 248 -9.09 -14.27 -14.59
N GLN A 249 -9.07 -14.23 -15.91
CA GLN A 249 -8.44 -15.29 -16.72
C GLN A 249 -6.91 -15.23 -16.67
N HIS A 250 -6.31 -14.05 -16.76
CA HIS A 250 -4.87 -13.91 -17.01
C HIS A 250 -4.04 -13.57 -15.78
N VAL A 251 -4.62 -12.87 -14.80
CA VAL A 251 -3.84 -12.40 -13.63
C VAL A 251 -4.18 -13.12 -12.35
N ILE A 252 -5.44 -13.58 -12.16
CA ILE A 252 -5.80 -14.30 -10.94
C ILE A 252 -5.28 -15.75 -11.01
N GLN A 253 -4.68 -16.20 -9.93
CA GLN A 253 -4.17 -17.56 -9.79
C GLN A 253 -4.68 -18.20 -8.49
N ARG A 254 -4.52 -19.50 -8.37
CA ARG A 254 -4.90 -20.27 -7.18
C ARG A 254 -3.63 -20.67 -6.42
N VAL A 255 -3.54 -20.27 -5.15
CA VAL A 255 -2.42 -20.57 -4.26
C VAL A 255 -2.17 -22.08 -4.16
N GLY A 256 -0.91 -22.49 -4.33
CA GLY A 256 -0.47 -23.89 -4.28
C GLY A 256 -0.48 -24.49 -2.86
N PHE A 257 -0.34 -25.80 -2.80
CA PHE A 257 -0.55 -26.60 -1.59
C PHE A 257 0.46 -26.36 -0.45
N LYS A 258 1.61 -25.75 -0.73
CA LYS A 258 2.65 -25.54 0.29
C LYS A 258 2.37 -24.35 1.23
N TYR A 259 1.38 -23.53 0.92
CA TYR A 259 1.02 -22.35 1.69
C TYR A 259 -0.26 -22.57 2.50
N ARG A 260 -0.40 -21.86 3.62
CA ARG A 260 -1.58 -21.95 4.48
C ARG A 260 -2.88 -21.55 3.75
N GLY A 261 -2.79 -20.63 2.80
CA GLY A 261 -3.90 -20.19 1.95
C GLY A 261 -4.13 -21.07 0.72
N ALA A 262 -3.66 -22.33 0.71
CA ALA A 262 -3.85 -23.26 -0.41
C ALA A 262 -5.31 -23.25 -0.89
N GLY A 263 -5.50 -23.04 -2.20
CA GLY A 263 -6.81 -22.95 -2.83
C GLY A 263 -7.42 -21.55 -2.90
N ARG A 264 -6.90 -20.56 -2.16
CA ARG A 264 -7.33 -19.14 -2.24
C ARG A 264 -7.02 -18.60 -3.64
N LEU A 265 -7.95 -17.82 -4.19
CA LEU A 265 -7.70 -17.05 -5.40
C LEU A 265 -6.97 -15.76 -5.03
N VAL A 266 -5.89 -15.47 -5.74
CA VAL A 266 -5.03 -14.32 -5.50
C VAL A 266 -4.56 -13.68 -6.80
N TYR A 267 -4.22 -12.40 -6.72
CA TYR A 267 -3.32 -11.76 -7.68
C TYR A 267 -1.89 -11.89 -7.13
N PRO A 268 -1.03 -12.70 -7.74
CA PRO A 268 0.29 -12.99 -7.19
C PRO A 268 1.21 -11.77 -7.16
N GLY A 269 1.89 -11.56 -6.04
CA GLY A 269 2.84 -10.45 -5.88
C GLY A 269 3.96 -10.47 -6.93
N LEU A 270 4.46 -11.64 -7.31
CA LEU A 270 5.47 -11.76 -8.37
C LEU A 270 4.98 -11.23 -9.73
N GLN A 271 3.71 -11.42 -10.06
CA GLN A 271 3.14 -10.91 -11.30
C GLN A 271 2.94 -9.40 -11.23
N GLN A 272 2.56 -8.87 -10.07
CA GLN A 272 2.48 -7.43 -9.83
C GLN A 272 3.84 -6.78 -9.98
N LEU A 273 4.88 -7.35 -9.35
CA LEU A 273 6.25 -6.88 -9.44
C LEU A 273 6.75 -6.85 -10.90
N ALA A 274 6.44 -7.89 -11.68
CA ALA A 274 6.79 -7.93 -13.10
C ALA A 274 6.16 -6.76 -13.87
N SER A 275 4.91 -6.39 -13.56
CA SER A 275 4.23 -5.23 -14.16
C SER A 275 4.89 -3.91 -13.76
N PHE A 276 5.23 -3.73 -12.47
CA PHE A 276 5.95 -2.54 -12.01
C PHE A 276 7.34 -2.38 -12.65
N ILE A 277 8.10 -3.47 -12.76
CA ILE A 277 9.42 -3.45 -13.42
C ILE A 277 9.26 -3.11 -14.91
N ALA A 278 8.22 -3.62 -15.57
CA ALA A 278 7.99 -3.39 -16.99
C ALA A 278 7.74 -1.91 -17.33
N MET A 279 7.06 -1.15 -16.46
CA MET A 279 6.80 0.28 -16.67
C MET A 279 8.09 1.12 -16.74
N ASN A 280 9.19 0.70 -16.09
CA ASN A 280 10.47 1.39 -16.05
C ASN A 280 11.64 0.44 -16.31
N SER A 281 11.49 -0.48 -17.26
CA SER A 281 12.39 -1.63 -17.48
C SER A 281 13.85 -1.24 -17.72
N GLU A 282 14.14 -0.18 -18.49
CA GLU A 282 15.49 0.29 -18.76
C GLU A 282 16.19 0.81 -17.49
N THR A 283 15.46 1.56 -16.67
CA THR A 283 15.97 2.09 -15.39
C THR A 283 16.32 0.96 -14.43
N HIS A 284 15.44 -0.03 -14.32
CA HIS A 284 15.68 -1.19 -13.46
C HIS A 284 16.82 -2.07 -13.99
N ALA A 285 16.87 -2.35 -15.29
CA ALA A 285 17.95 -3.13 -15.89
C ALA A 285 19.32 -2.48 -15.66
N LYS A 286 19.40 -1.16 -15.85
CA LYS A 286 20.63 -0.41 -15.56
C LYS A 286 21.00 -0.47 -14.09
N ALA A 287 20.05 -0.28 -13.17
CA ALA A 287 20.32 -0.31 -11.73
C ALA A 287 20.86 -1.68 -11.27
N PHE A 288 20.33 -2.78 -11.79
CA PHE A 288 20.82 -4.12 -11.49
C PHE A 288 22.21 -4.38 -12.10
N ALA A 289 22.48 -3.90 -13.33
CA ALA A 289 23.80 -4.02 -13.93
C ALA A 289 24.85 -3.23 -13.13
N ASP A 290 24.53 -1.98 -12.75
CA ASP A 290 25.40 -1.14 -11.91
C ASP A 290 25.66 -1.80 -10.55
N GLN A 291 24.65 -2.45 -9.95
CA GLN A 291 24.80 -3.18 -8.69
C GLN A 291 25.77 -4.36 -8.80
N VAL A 292 25.68 -5.15 -9.87
CA VAL A 292 26.64 -6.24 -10.09
C VAL A 292 28.07 -5.70 -10.19
N VAL A 293 28.27 -4.57 -10.87
CA VAL A 293 29.58 -3.92 -10.99
C VAL A 293 30.07 -3.40 -9.63
N ALA A 294 29.21 -2.75 -8.85
CA ALA A 294 29.55 -2.23 -7.52
C ALA A 294 29.95 -3.35 -6.56
N VAL A 295 29.20 -4.46 -6.54
CA VAL A 295 29.52 -5.64 -5.71
C VAL A 295 30.84 -6.27 -6.17
N ALA A 296 31.06 -6.43 -7.48
CA ALA A 296 32.29 -7.01 -8.02
C ALA A 296 33.53 -6.19 -7.69
N LYS A 297 33.38 -4.85 -7.59
CA LYS A 297 34.49 -3.92 -7.22
C LYS A 297 34.63 -3.75 -5.70
N GLY A 298 33.69 -4.24 -4.88
CA GLY A 298 33.66 -4.01 -3.44
C GLY A 298 33.27 -2.59 -3.05
N GLU A 299 32.49 -1.88 -3.87
CA GLU A 299 31.99 -0.52 -3.63
C GLU A 299 30.77 -0.57 -2.68
N ALA A 300 31.04 -0.76 -1.37
CA ALA A 300 29.99 -1.06 -0.37
C ALA A 300 28.90 0.04 -0.27
N SER A 301 29.27 1.33 -0.38
CA SER A 301 28.30 2.44 -0.23
C SER A 301 27.23 2.45 -1.34
N ASP A 302 27.62 2.13 -2.57
CA ASP A 302 26.70 2.09 -3.71
C ASP A 302 25.86 0.81 -3.69
N ALA A 303 26.47 -0.31 -3.34
CA ALA A 303 25.77 -1.56 -3.11
C ALA A 303 24.71 -1.44 -2.00
N ASP A 304 25.03 -0.78 -0.88
CA ASP A 304 24.10 -0.56 0.22
C ASP A 304 22.93 0.35 -0.17
N ARG A 305 23.18 1.39 -0.95
CA ARG A 305 22.10 2.29 -1.44
C ARG A 305 21.11 1.55 -2.32
N HIS A 306 21.61 0.75 -3.25
CA HIS A 306 20.80 -0.11 -4.10
C HIS A 306 20.00 -1.11 -3.24
N ASN A 307 20.65 -1.80 -2.32
CA ASN A 307 20.02 -2.80 -1.47
C ASN A 307 18.90 -2.21 -0.62
N LYS A 308 19.10 -1.02 -0.02
CA LYS A 308 18.06 -0.34 0.77
C LYS A 308 16.78 -0.07 -0.02
N PHE A 309 16.90 0.27 -1.29
CA PHE A 309 15.74 0.50 -2.15
C PHE A 309 15.11 -0.83 -2.60
N TYR A 310 15.91 -1.73 -3.17
CA TYR A 310 15.38 -2.95 -3.78
C TYR A 310 14.97 -4.02 -2.77
N ASP A 311 15.46 -3.99 -1.54
CA ASP A 311 14.95 -4.86 -0.48
C ASP A 311 13.47 -4.59 -0.14
N GLU A 312 13.01 -3.34 -0.30
CA GLU A 312 11.60 -2.98 -0.16
C GLU A 312 10.83 -3.15 -1.47
N TYR A 313 11.41 -2.67 -2.58
CA TYR A 313 10.74 -2.67 -3.89
C TYR A 313 10.46 -4.08 -4.42
N LEU A 314 11.37 -5.04 -4.16
CA LEU A 314 11.19 -6.44 -4.56
C LEU A 314 10.30 -7.23 -3.60
N ALA A 315 10.13 -6.76 -2.36
CA ALA A 315 9.34 -7.45 -1.36
C ALA A 315 7.85 -7.28 -1.63
N VAL A 316 7.25 -8.30 -2.23
CA VAL A 316 5.85 -8.27 -2.66
C VAL A 316 5.03 -9.36 -1.98
N MET A 317 3.74 -9.10 -1.83
CA MET A 317 2.76 -10.03 -1.29
C MET A 317 1.61 -10.26 -2.28
N ASP A 318 1.01 -11.43 -2.19
CA ASP A 318 -0.21 -11.71 -2.93
C ASP A 318 -1.39 -10.94 -2.33
N MET A 319 -2.24 -10.39 -3.19
CA MET A 319 -3.53 -9.83 -2.81
C MET A 319 -4.64 -10.87 -3.03
N THR A 320 -5.70 -10.81 -2.25
CA THR A 320 -6.90 -11.59 -2.58
C THR A 320 -7.43 -11.19 -3.96
N ALA A 321 -7.97 -12.14 -4.71
CA ALA A 321 -8.59 -11.85 -6.00
C ALA A 321 -9.71 -10.84 -5.86
N GLU A 322 -10.52 -10.98 -4.80
CA GLU A 322 -11.64 -10.11 -4.51
C GLU A 322 -11.19 -8.67 -4.31
N PHE A 323 -10.11 -8.43 -3.56
CA PHE A 323 -9.60 -7.07 -3.34
C PHE A 323 -9.08 -6.45 -4.64
N TYR A 324 -8.27 -7.19 -5.40
CA TYR A 324 -7.75 -6.68 -6.67
C TYR A 324 -8.85 -6.38 -7.68
N LEU A 325 -9.76 -7.34 -7.88
CA LEU A 325 -10.84 -7.20 -8.86
C LEU A 325 -11.80 -6.07 -8.46
N SER A 326 -12.21 -6.00 -7.19
CA SER A 326 -13.09 -4.92 -6.71
C SER A 326 -12.39 -3.54 -6.76
N THR A 327 -11.07 -3.48 -6.55
CA THR A 327 -10.32 -2.23 -6.75
C THR A 327 -10.41 -1.76 -8.20
N VAL A 328 -10.13 -2.66 -9.17
CA VAL A 328 -10.22 -2.28 -10.59
C VAL A 328 -11.64 -1.93 -10.98
N GLU A 329 -12.62 -2.74 -10.58
CA GLU A 329 -14.02 -2.52 -10.95
C GLU A 329 -14.59 -1.26 -10.31
N ARG A 330 -14.61 -1.20 -8.98
CA ARG A 330 -15.34 -0.17 -8.23
C ARG A 330 -14.62 1.18 -8.18
N ILE A 331 -13.26 1.16 -8.08
CA ILE A 331 -12.47 2.39 -7.97
C ILE A 331 -12.09 2.93 -9.35
N PHE A 332 -11.50 2.11 -10.23
CA PHE A 332 -10.99 2.60 -11.51
C PHE A 332 -12.03 2.63 -12.64
N LYS A 333 -12.86 1.60 -12.81
CA LYS A 333 -13.83 1.53 -13.91
C LYS A 333 -15.11 2.29 -13.56
N GLU A 334 -15.78 1.90 -12.49
CA GLU A 334 -17.05 2.48 -12.08
C GLU A 334 -16.89 3.81 -11.33
N ARG A 335 -15.70 4.09 -10.81
CA ARG A 335 -15.37 5.33 -10.09
C ARG A 335 -16.39 5.62 -8.99
N GLU A 336 -16.78 4.59 -8.23
CA GLU A 336 -17.87 4.67 -7.27
C GLU A 336 -17.66 5.75 -6.20
N ILE A 337 -16.41 5.93 -5.74
CA ILE A 337 -16.06 7.00 -4.79
C ILE A 337 -16.31 8.37 -5.44
N ALA A 338 -15.70 8.63 -6.62
CA ALA A 338 -15.85 9.91 -7.32
C ALA A 338 -17.30 10.23 -7.67
N ARG A 339 -18.09 9.22 -7.97
CA ARG A 339 -19.55 9.34 -8.25
C ARG A 339 -20.40 9.39 -7.00
N ASN A 340 -19.80 9.27 -5.83
CA ASN A 340 -20.47 9.23 -4.53
C ASN A 340 -21.57 8.15 -4.44
N VAL A 341 -21.29 6.95 -5.00
CA VAL A 341 -22.22 5.79 -5.01
C VAL A 341 -21.62 4.55 -4.35
N PHE A 342 -20.46 4.66 -3.74
CA PHE A 342 -19.78 3.55 -3.05
C PHE A 342 -20.61 3.07 -1.86
N GLU A 343 -20.70 1.75 -1.68
CA GLU A 343 -21.44 1.13 -0.60
C GLU A 343 -20.49 0.37 0.33
N VAL A 344 -20.79 0.43 1.62
CA VAL A 344 -20.11 -0.32 2.69
C VAL A 344 -21.20 -0.91 3.59
N ASP A 345 -21.15 -2.23 3.82
CA ASP A 345 -22.13 -2.96 4.62
C ASP A 345 -23.59 -2.73 4.12
N GLY A 346 -23.76 -2.71 2.79
CA GLY A 346 -25.03 -2.46 2.13
C GLY A 346 -25.59 -1.03 2.30
N LYS A 347 -24.77 -0.09 2.78
CA LYS A 347 -25.13 1.31 2.97
C LYS A 347 -24.29 2.19 2.04
N ARG A 348 -24.97 3.06 1.30
CA ARG A 348 -24.29 4.07 0.49
C ARG A 348 -23.52 5.02 1.41
N VAL A 349 -22.25 5.19 1.10
CA VAL A 349 -21.36 6.13 1.77
C VAL A 349 -21.43 7.48 1.07
N ASP A 350 -21.87 8.52 1.78
CA ASP A 350 -22.01 9.87 1.24
C ASP A 350 -20.85 10.74 1.76
N ILE A 351 -19.92 11.07 0.88
CA ILE A 351 -18.73 11.89 1.19
C ILE A 351 -19.14 13.30 1.62
N GLY A 352 -20.26 13.83 1.10
CA GLY A 352 -20.79 15.15 1.48
C GLY A 352 -21.23 15.25 2.93
N LYS A 353 -21.40 14.12 3.63
CA LYS A 353 -21.74 14.09 5.08
C LYS A 353 -20.56 14.27 6.02
N ILE A 354 -19.34 14.32 5.49
CA ILE A 354 -18.18 14.70 6.29
C ILE A 354 -18.26 16.20 6.55
N THR A 355 -18.59 16.59 7.79
CA THR A 355 -18.76 18.00 8.20
C THR A 355 -17.75 18.45 9.27
N ASP A 356 -17.12 17.48 9.95
CA ASP A 356 -16.34 17.72 11.16
C ASP A 356 -14.91 17.17 11.11
N VAL A 357 -14.50 16.58 10.00
CA VAL A 357 -13.14 16.07 9.78
C VAL A 357 -12.42 16.94 8.77
N ALA A 358 -11.34 17.60 9.18
CA ALA A 358 -10.53 18.39 8.26
C ALA A 358 -9.84 17.50 7.24
N VAL A 359 -9.83 17.89 5.96
CA VAL A 359 -9.25 17.08 4.88
C VAL A 359 -8.16 17.85 4.13
N LYS A 360 -6.98 17.21 4.03
CA LYS A 360 -5.84 17.68 3.24
C LYS A 360 -5.52 16.69 2.13
N THR A 361 -5.27 17.19 0.93
CA THR A 361 -4.75 16.40 -0.19
C THR A 361 -3.31 16.79 -0.50
N VAL A 362 -2.50 15.80 -0.90
CA VAL A 362 -1.10 15.99 -1.33
C VAL A 362 -0.89 15.23 -2.62
N GLU A 363 -0.37 15.93 -3.64
CA GLU A 363 -0.07 15.36 -4.95
C GLU A 363 1.37 15.72 -5.37
N GLY A 364 1.97 14.91 -6.22
CA GLY A 364 3.27 15.19 -6.84
C GLY A 364 3.09 15.71 -8.27
N ALA A 365 3.75 16.81 -8.62
CA ALA A 365 3.61 17.40 -9.96
C ALA A 365 4.08 16.46 -11.09
N ASN A 366 4.97 15.50 -10.79
CA ASN A 366 5.49 14.50 -11.73
C ASN A 366 5.02 13.08 -11.36
N ASP A 367 3.87 12.95 -10.69
CA ASP A 367 3.30 11.65 -10.35
C ASP A 367 2.68 11.02 -11.60
N ASP A 368 3.25 9.89 -12.04
CA ASP A 368 2.85 9.12 -13.21
C ASP A 368 1.91 7.95 -12.87
N ILE A 369 1.68 7.69 -11.58
CA ILE A 369 0.79 6.64 -11.08
C ILE A 369 -0.58 7.23 -10.73
N SER A 370 -0.61 8.28 -9.89
CA SER A 370 -1.81 9.05 -9.54
C SER A 370 -1.57 10.52 -9.89
N ALA A 371 -1.82 10.85 -11.15
CA ALA A 371 -1.53 12.16 -11.69
C ALA A 371 -2.26 13.30 -10.94
N PRO A 372 -1.68 14.51 -10.91
CA PRO A 372 -2.32 15.68 -10.30
C PRO A 372 -3.75 15.88 -10.81
N GLY A 373 -4.66 16.10 -9.87
CA GLY A 373 -6.11 16.19 -10.12
C GLY A 373 -6.87 14.98 -9.57
N GLN A 374 -6.26 13.79 -9.53
CA GLN A 374 -6.94 12.60 -9.05
C GLN A 374 -7.21 12.62 -7.54
N CYS A 375 -6.24 13.04 -6.74
CA CYS A 375 -6.38 13.08 -5.29
C CYS A 375 -7.14 14.32 -4.81
N VAL A 376 -6.85 15.48 -5.38
CA VAL A 376 -7.49 16.75 -5.02
C VAL A 376 -9.00 16.77 -5.31
N ALA A 377 -9.48 15.92 -6.21
CA ALA A 377 -10.91 15.72 -6.48
C ALA A 377 -11.74 15.43 -5.21
N ALA A 378 -11.13 14.89 -4.16
CA ALA A 378 -11.78 14.69 -2.86
C ALA A 378 -12.40 15.98 -2.31
N LEU A 379 -11.74 17.12 -2.49
CA LEU A 379 -12.16 18.40 -1.89
C LEU A 379 -13.46 18.93 -2.48
N GLU A 380 -13.74 18.64 -3.76
CA GLU A 380 -14.99 19.02 -4.43
C GLU A 380 -16.17 18.15 -3.94
N MET A 381 -15.90 16.91 -3.53
CA MET A 381 -16.92 15.97 -3.03
C MET A 381 -17.36 16.32 -1.61
N LEU A 382 -16.53 17.02 -0.83
CA LEU A 382 -16.76 17.40 0.56
C LEU A 382 -17.69 18.63 0.65
N THR A 383 -18.91 18.51 0.12
CA THR A 383 -19.86 19.63 0.01
C THR A 383 -20.38 20.11 1.36
N GLY A 384 -20.35 19.26 2.38
CA GLY A 384 -20.76 19.61 3.76
C GLY A 384 -19.63 20.18 4.63
N LEU A 385 -18.36 20.10 4.16
CA LEU A 385 -17.21 20.54 4.93
C LEU A 385 -16.90 22.02 4.64
N PRO A 386 -16.70 22.88 5.67
CA PRO A 386 -16.26 24.27 5.50
C PRO A 386 -14.93 24.38 4.74
N ASP A 387 -14.74 25.46 3.97
CA ASP A 387 -13.54 25.60 3.14
C ASP A 387 -12.26 25.81 3.97
N ASP A 388 -12.35 26.38 5.16
CA ASP A 388 -11.24 26.50 6.10
C ASP A 388 -10.77 25.17 6.72
N MET A 389 -11.56 24.11 6.53
CA MET A 389 -11.18 22.74 6.90
C MET A 389 -10.66 21.93 5.71
N LYS A 390 -10.53 22.52 4.54
CA LYS A 390 -9.99 21.91 3.33
C LYS A 390 -8.63 22.48 2.99
N ALA A 391 -7.69 21.64 2.63
CA ALA A 391 -6.35 22.05 2.21
C ALA A 391 -5.83 21.17 1.07
N SER A 392 -5.04 21.73 0.18
CA SER A 392 -4.34 20.99 -0.87
C SER A 392 -2.88 21.39 -0.94
N HIS A 393 -2.03 20.48 -1.38
CA HIS A 393 -0.63 20.75 -1.68
C HIS A 393 -0.21 19.96 -2.93
N LEU A 394 0.36 20.65 -3.89
CA LEU A 394 1.02 20.07 -5.05
C LEU A 394 2.53 20.24 -4.88
N GLU A 395 3.27 19.15 -4.69
CA GLU A 395 4.73 19.19 -4.50
C GLU A 395 5.45 19.31 -5.84
N PRO A 396 6.15 20.42 -6.11
CA PRO A 396 6.86 20.62 -7.36
C PRO A 396 7.98 19.59 -7.55
N GLY A 397 8.05 18.99 -8.75
CA GLY A 397 9.13 18.08 -9.12
C GLY A 397 9.13 16.71 -8.44
N ALA A 398 8.17 16.42 -7.55
CA ALA A 398 8.04 15.12 -6.94
C ALA A 398 7.24 14.16 -7.83
N GLY A 399 7.75 12.93 -8.01
CA GLY A 399 6.99 11.79 -8.49
C GLY A 399 6.31 11.07 -7.34
N HIS A 400 5.60 9.97 -7.64
CA HIS A 400 4.76 9.24 -6.69
C HIS A 400 5.43 8.90 -5.35
N TYR A 401 6.61 8.30 -5.38
CA TYR A 401 7.33 7.94 -4.14
C TYR A 401 7.86 9.16 -3.37
N GLY A 402 8.12 10.26 -4.08
CA GLY A 402 8.67 11.49 -3.49
C GLY A 402 7.72 12.20 -2.54
N ILE A 403 6.41 11.99 -2.69
CA ILE A 403 5.39 12.67 -1.87
C ILE A 403 5.17 12.05 -0.48
N PHE A 404 5.64 10.84 -0.24
CA PHE A 404 5.55 10.19 1.08
C PHE A 404 6.89 9.66 1.61
N ALA A 405 7.96 9.75 0.80
CA ALA A 405 9.30 9.31 1.19
C ALA A 405 10.38 10.26 0.67
N GLY A 406 11.62 10.10 1.16
CA GLY A 406 12.76 10.84 0.65
C GLY A 406 12.82 12.30 1.07
N ARG A 407 13.41 13.14 0.22
CA ARG A 407 13.75 14.53 0.56
C ARG A 407 12.53 15.45 0.55
N SER A 408 11.69 15.38 -0.49
CA SER A 408 10.49 16.22 -0.60
C SER A 408 9.53 15.96 0.55
N TRP A 409 9.32 14.69 0.90
CA TRP A 409 8.54 14.34 2.09
C TRP A 409 9.11 14.98 3.35
N ARG A 410 10.40 14.74 3.67
CA ARG A 410 10.98 15.20 4.94
C ARG A 410 11.03 16.71 5.08
N ASN A 411 11.36 17.41 3.99
CA ASN A 411 11.68 18.84 4.07
C ASN A 411 10.47 19.75 3.79
N ASN A 412 9.54 19.30 2.94
CA ASN A 412 8.45 20.12 2.45
C ASN A 412 7.08 19.61 2.92
N ILE A 413 6.76 18.35 2.67
CA ILE A 413 5.40 17.83 2.85
C ILE A 413 5.12 17.51 4.32
N ARG A 414 6.04 16.79 5.00
CA ARG A 414 5.86 16.43 6.41
C ARG A 414 5.60 17.64 7.32
N PRO A 415 6.35 18.77 7.23
CA PRO A 415 6.04 19.97 8.03
C PRO A 415 4.62 20.48 7.81
N LEU A 416 4.16 20.54 6.54
CA LEU A 416 2.80 20.96 6.20
C LEU A 416 1.72 19.99 6.72
N VAL A 417 2.03 18.69 6.80
CA VAL A 417 1.11 17.70 7.37
C VAL A 417 1.04 17.84 8.89
N LEU A 418 2.17 18.05 9.57
CA LEU A 418 2.20 18.27 11.03
C LEU A 418 1.50 19.57 11.41
N GLU A 419 1.71 20.66 10.67
CA GLU A 419 0.99 21.92 10.86
C GLU A 419 -0.53 21.75 10.70
N PHE A 420 -0.95 20.98 9.69
CA PHE A 420 -2.36 20.68 9.48
C PHE A 420 -2.96 19.81 10.60
N ILE A 421 -2.20 18.85 11.12
CA ILE A 421 -2.57 18.06 12.29
C ILE A 421 -2.78 18.97 13.51
N ASP A 422 -1.82 19.86 13.81
CA ASP A 422 -1.89 20.77 14.95
C ASP A 422 -3.08 21.73 14.88
N ALA A 423 -3.34 22.28 13.70
CA ALA A 423 -4.47 23.18 13.48
C ALA A 423 -5.83 22.49 13.72
N ASN A 424 -5.86 21.14 13.64
CA ASN A 424 -7.09 20.35 13.75
C ASN A 424 -7.12 19.41 14.98
N CYS A 425 -6.19 19.56 15.92
CA CYS A 425 -6.26 18.87 17.21
C CYS A 425 -7.45 19.40 18.04
N ARG A 426 -8.34 18.49 18.45
CA ARG A 426 -9.54 18.83 19.22
C ARG A 426 -9.26 18.79 20.73
N HIS A 427 -8.27 19.54 21.22
CA HIS A 427 -7.99 19.60 22.66
C HIS A 427 -9.21 20.07 23.46
N GLY A 428 -9.92 19.15 24.10
CA GLY A 428 -10.93 19.44 25.10
C GLY A 428 -12.20 20.15 24.63
N LYS A 429 -12.37 20.43 23.34
CA LYS A 429 -13.60 21.02 22.79
C LYS A 429 -14.50 19.92 22.25
N ARG A 430 -15.33 19.29 23.10
CA ARG A 430 -16.55 18.67 22.60
C ARG A 430 -17.34 19.73 21.84
N ARG A 431 -17.48 19.59 20.52
CA ARG A 431 -18.48 20.37 19.77
C ARG A 431 -19.84 20.05 20.38
N PRO A 432 -20.70 21.07 20.60
CA PRO A 432 -22.06 20.82 21.07
C PRO A 432 -22.74 19.90 20.05
N THR A 433 -23.18 18.74 20.48
CA THR A 433 -24.11 17.88 19.72
C THR A 433 -25.26 18.77 19.25
N ALA A 434 -25.45 18.86 17.92
CA ALA A 434 -26.59 19.56 17.36
C ALA A 434 -27.85 19.00 18.01
N VAL A 435 -28.52 19.82 18.79
CA VAL A 435 -29.80 19.50 19.43
C VAL A 435 -30.77 19.13 18.30
N LYS A 436 -31.20 17.86 18.26
CA LYS A 436 -32.35 17.47 17.45
C LYS A 436 -33.48 18.38 17.82
N GLN A 437 -33.81 19.36 17.01
CA GLN A 437 -35.09 20.03 17.11
C GLN A 437 -36.17 18.98 16.77
N ALA A 438 -36.84 18.52 17.80
CA ALA A 438 -38.11 17.81 17.67
C ALA A 438 -39.18 18.79 17.20
N SER A 439 -39.75 18.54 16.06
CA SER A 439 -41.04 19.05 15.63
C SER A 439 -41.79 17.96 14.89
#